data_faf06e065d9ccc0340713dc55afeb0f9
#
_entry.id   faf06e065d9ccc0340713dc55afeb0f9
#
_cell.length_a   1.000
_cell.length_b   1.000
_cell.length_c   1.000
_cell.angle_alpha   90.00
_cell.angle_beta   90.00
_cell.angle_gamma   90.00
#
_symmetry.space_group_name_H-M   'P 1'
#
loop_
_entity.id
_entity.type
_entity.pdbx_description
1 polymer ?
#
loop_
_entity_poly.entity_id
_entity_poly.type
_entity_poly.pdbx_seq_one_letter_code
_entity_poly.pdbx_strand_id
1 'polypeptide(L)'
;IYTEPTFTIPHIQPEQSRFEKIKSAINKVFYLNPSEILLSENVRYSIDTEDVEYQTLKNSIATEGILQPVVVELRDYENKYELIAINGHRRILAAKELGIEKILCVIKKYTEKHSRLLHGLTENLLRTDLDPLDVSEGYAKLLELGWRAENISEYFGKDLNYVYCIIKLA
;
A
#
# COMPACT_ATOMS: atom_id res chain seq x y z
N ILE A 1 56.71 8.61 17.84
CA ILE A 1 55.72 7.52 18.03
C ILE A 1 54.43 8.00 17.31
N TYR A 2 54.21 7.51 16.08
CA TYR A 2 53.01 7.79 15.33
C TYR A 2 51.94 6.76 15.80
N THR A 3 50.89 7.26 16.45
CA THR A 3 49.68 6.48 16.70
C THR A 3 48.78 6.61 15.46
N GLU A 4 48.52 5.49 14.76
CA GLU A 4 47.57 5.45 13.66
C GLU A 4 46.17 5.77 14.20
N PRO A 5 45.36 6.59 13.49
CA PRO A 5 43.99 6.82 13.86
C PRO A 5 43.20 5.53 13.60
N THR A 6 42.71 4.91 14.65
CA THR A 6 41.76 3.79 14.58
C THR A 6 40.43 4.31 13.99
N PHE A 7 40.24 4.08 12.70
CA PHE A 7 38.96 4.30 12.05
C PHE A 7 37.97 3.24 12.56
N THR A 8 37.16 3.61 13.52
CA THR A 8 36.02 2.79 13.95
C THR A 8 34.94 2.94 12.88
N ILE A 9 34.78 1.92 12.04
CA ILE A 9 33.62 1.81 11.13
C ILE A 9 32.38 1.70 12.02
N PRO A 10 31.42 2.62 11.95
CA PRO A 10 30.21 2.51 12.74
C PRO A 10 29.49 1.22 12.35
N HIS A 11 29.25 0.35 13.30
CA HIS A 11 28.45 -0.85 13.14
C HIS A 11 27.01 -0.41 12.88
N ILE A 12 26.65 -0.21 11.60
CA ILE A 12 25.27 0.06 11.19
C ILE A 12 24.49 -1.22 11.45
N GLN A 13 23.49 -1.13 12.34
CA GLN A 13 22.59 -2.24 12.61
C GLN A 13 21.94 -2.70 11.30
N PRO A 14 21.74 -4.02 11.07
CA PRO A 14 21.18 -4.53 9.82
C PRO A 14 19.83 -3.87 9.43
N GLU A 15 19.01 -3.52 10.41
CA GLU A 15 17.73 -2.82 10.21
C GLU A 15 17.92 -1.38 9.71
N GLN A 16 18.92 -0.65 10.20
CA GLN A 16 19.25 0.69 9.72
C GLN A 16 19.74 0.66 8.27
N SER A 17 20.57 -0.33 7.92
CA SER A 17 21.02 -0.53 6.53
C SER A 17 19.86 -0.82 5.59
N ARG A 18 18.87 -1.61 6.03
CA ARG A 18 17.67 -1.92 5.24
C ARG A 18 16.78 -0.69 5.07
N PHE A 19 16.55 0.05 6.13
CA PHE A 19 15.78 1.30 6.09
C PHE A 19 16.35 2.31 5.12
N GLU A 20 17.67 2.54 5.14
CA GLU A 20 18.33 3.44 4.21
C GLU A 20 18.19 2.99 2.75
N LYS A 21 18.24 1.70 2.47
CA LYS A 21 17.96 1.15 1.13
C LYS A 21 16.51 1.43 0.68
N ILE A 22 15.54 1.21 1.55
CA ILE A 22 14.12 1.49 1.28
C ILE A 22 13.92 3.00 1.04
N LYS A 23 14.52 3.84 1.85
CA LYS A 23 14.46 5.30 1.73
C LYS A 23 15.07 5.80 0.42
N SER A 24 16.17 5.20 -0.03
CA SER A 24 16.79 5.52 -1.32
C SER A 24 15.96 5.06 -2.54
N ALA A 25 15.01 4.16 -2.34
CA ALA A 25 14.12 3.62 -3.34
C ALA A 25 12.76 4.38 -3.44
N ILE A 26 12.58 5.49 -2.73
CA ILE A 26 11.39 6.32 -2.83
C ILE A 26 11.17 6.75 -4.29
N ASN A 27 9.93 6.57 -4.78
CA ASN A 27 9.50 6.75 -6.17
C ASN A 27 10.17 5.82 -7.19
N LYS A 28 10.81 4.75 -6.72
CA LYS A 28 11.39 3.71 -7.57
C LYS A 28 10.73 2.38 -7.28
N VAL A 29 10.97 1.45 -8.18
CA VAL A 29 10.58 0.06 -8.01
C VAL A 29 11.58 -0.64 -7.08
N PHE A 30 11.06 -1.38 -6.11
CA PHE A 30 11.85 -2.08 -5.11
C PHE A 30 11.19 -3.41 -4.72
N TYR A 31 11.98 -4.41 -4.39
CA TYR A 31 11.46 -5.71 -3.93
C TYR A 31 11.30 -5.70 -2.41
N LEU A 32 10.08 -5.97 -1.95
CA LEU A 32 9.74 -6.11 -0.53
C LEU A 32 9.19 -7.51 -0.22
N ASN A 33 9.39 -7.94 1.02
CA ASN A 33 8.68 -9.12 1.51
C ASN A 33 7.23 -8.72 1.83
N PRO A 34 6.22 -9.43 1.31
CA PRO A 34 4.82 -9.11 1.59
C PRO A 34 4.49 -9.08 3.09
N SER A 35 5.17 -9.89 3.90
CA SER A 35 4.95 -9.93 5.36
C SER A 35 5.31 -8.62 6.07
N GLU A 36 6.20 -7.81 5.49
CA GLU A 36 6.59 -6.50 6.02
C GLU A 36 5.58 -5.39 5.71
N ILE A 37 4.64 -5.65 4.80
CA ILE A 37 3.67 -4.66 4.35
C ILE A 37 2.40 -4.78 5.19
N LEU A 38 2.02 -3.69 5.84
CA LEU A 38 0.79 -3.60 6.62
C LEU A 38 -0.39 -3.37 5.67
N LEU A 39 -1.43 -4.18 5.85
CA LEU A 39 -2.76 -3.94 5.26
C LEU A 39 -3.62 -3.25 6.31
N SER A 40 -4.41 -2.25 5.93
CA SER A 40 -5.39 -1.69 6.86
C SER A 40 -6.39 -2.78 7.27
N GLU A 41 -6.81 -2.76 8.53
CA GLU A 41 -7.77 -3.76 9.06
C GLU A 41 -9.05 -3.80 8.24
N ASN A 42 -9.60 -2.63 7.90
CA ASN A 42 -10.82 -2.52 7.11
C ASN A 42 -10.72 -3.20 5.74
N VAL A 43 -9.59 -3.04 5.06
CA VAL A 43 -9.35 -3.69 3.76
C VAL A 43 -9.19 -5.19 3.93
N ARG A 44 -8.50 -5.64 4.97
CA ARG A 44 -8.30 -7.07 5.24
C ARG A 44 -9.63 -7.81 5.46
N TYR A 45 -10.57 -7.19 6.16
CA TYR A 45 -11.90 -7.78 6.39
C TYR A 45 -12.84 -7.64 5.20
N SER A 46 -12.61 -6.69 4.29
CA SER A 46 -13.43 -6.51 3.09
C SER A 46 -13.05 -7.43 1.94
N ILE A 47 -11.89 -8.08 1.97
CA ILE A 47 -11.46 -9.02 0.93
C ILE A 47 -12.08 -10.38 1.22
N ASP A 48 -13.04 -10.78 0.40
CA ASP A 48 -13.56 -12.14 0.41
C ASP A 48 -12.56 -13.08 -0.27
N THR A 49 -11.91 -13.91 0.55
CA THR A 49 -10.89 -14.87 0.08
C THR A 49 -11.51 -16.10 -0.59
N GLU A 50 -12.79 -16.35 -0.40
CA GLU A 50 -13.52 -17.45 -1.04
C GLU A 50 -14.10 -17.06 -2.41
N ASP A 51 -14.09 -15.75 -2.74
CA ASP A 51 -14.55 -15.25 -4.01
C ASP A 51 -13.77 -15.84 -5.20
N VAL A 52 -14.47 -16.21 -6.25
CA VAL A 52 -13.90 -16.82 -7.48
C VAL A 52 -12.85 -15.89 -8.12
N GLU A 53 -13.10 -14.60 -8.12
CA GLU A 53 -12.16 -13.62 -8.68
C GLU A 53 -10.87 -13.56 -7.86
N TYR A 54 -10.97 -13.61 -6.52
CA TYR A 54 -9.79 -13.65 -5.66
C TYR A 54 -9.00 -14.95 -5.86
N GLN A 55 -9.68 -16.09 -5.93
CA GLN A 55 -9.01 -17.37 -6.16
C GLN A 55 -8.34 -17.43 -7.54
N THR A 56 -8.97 -16.85 -8.56
CA THR A 56 -8.38 -16.72 -9.91
C THR A 56 -7.12 -15.85 -9.88
N LEU A 57 -7.20 -14.70 -9.20
CA LEU A 57 -6.04 -13.82 -9.00
C LEU A 57 -4.90 -14.54 -8.26
N LYS A 58 -5.21 -15.27 -7.19
CA LYS A 58 -4.24 -16.02 -6.40
C LYS A 58 -3.56 -17.11 -7.23
N ASN A 59 -4.31 -17.83 -8.06
CA ASN A 59 -3.76 -18.83 -8.97
C ASN A 59 -2.86 -18.22 -10.03
N SER A 60 -3.23 -17.08 -10.61
CA SER A 60 -2.39 -16.33 -11.54
C SER A 60 -1.08 -15.89 -10.89
N ILE A 61 -1.15 -15.36 -9.67
CA ILE A 61 0.04 -14.95 -8.91
C ILE A 61 0.94 -16.16 -8.59
N ALA A 62 0.36 -17.32 -8.29
CA ALA A 62 1.12 -18.55 -8.04
C ALA A 62 1.89 -19.01 -9.28
N THR A 63 1.35 -18.77 -10.47
CA THR A 63 1.92 -19.24 -11.74
C THR A 63 2.88 -18.22 -12.35
N GLU A 64 2.51 -16.96 -12.37
CA GLU A 64 3.21 -15.90 -13.12
C GLU A 64 3.87 -14.85 -12.21
N GLY A 65 3.59 -14.89 -10.90
CA GLY A 65 3.99 -13.86 -9.97
C GLY A 65 3.15 -12.58 -10.09
N ILE A 66 3.59 -11.52 -9.40
CA ILE A 66 2.96 -10.21 -9.48
C ILE A 66 3.58 -9.42 -10.62
N LEU A 67 2.84 -9.27 -11.72
CA LEU A 67 3.31 -8.56 -12.93
C LEU A 67 3.23 -7.04 -12.77
N GLN A 68 2.23 -6.53 -12.03
CA GLN A 68 2.07 -5.10 -11.78
C GLN A 68 2.54 -4.75 -10.38
N PRO A 69 3.46 -3.78 -10.22
CA PRO A 69 3.92 -3.36 -8.90
C PRO A 69 2.76 -2.92 -8.00
N VAL A 70 2.84 -3.24 -6.73
CA VAL A 70 1.95 -2.70 -5.71
C VAL A 70 2.52 -1.37 -5.19
N VAL A 71 1.67 -0.49 -4.70
CA VAL A 71 2.09 0.80 -4.15
C VAL A 71 2.09 0.74 -2.64
N VAL A 72 3.21 1.11 -2.03
CA VAL A 72 3.43 1.06 -0.60
C VAL A 72 3.91 2.43 -0.11
N GLU A 73 3.29 2.93 0.94
CA GLU A 73 3.73 4.13 1.64
C GLU A 73 4.80 3.78 2.67
N LEU A 74 5.91 4.50 2.63
CA LEU A 74 6.90 4.50 3.71
C LEU A 74 6.54 5.57 4.73
N ARG A 75 6.19 5.16 5.94
CA ARG A 75 6.07 6.04 7.11
C ARG A 75 7.28 5.85 8.01
N ASP A 76 8.00 6.91 8.26
CA ASP A 76 9.13 6.90 9.17
C ASP A 76 8.81 7.66 10.46
N TYR A 77 9.16 7.04 11.56
CA TYR A 77 9.14 7.59 12.91
C TYR A 77 10.58 7.66 13.42
N GLU A 78 10.82 8.36 14.49
CA GLU A 78 12.17 8.68 15.01
C GLU A 78 13.17 7.51 14.99
N ASN A 79 12.72 6.27 15.22
CA ASN A 79 13.58 5.08 15.22
C ASN A 79 12.92 3.84 14.58
N LYS A 80 11.78 4.02 13.90
CA LYS A 80 11.03 2.92 13.29
C LYS A 80 10.46 3.38 11.96
N TYR A 81 10.16 2.42 11.10
CA TYR A 81 9.41 2.68 9.89
C TYR A 81 8.32 1.64 9.71
N GLU A 82 7.30 2.01 8.99
CA GLU A 82 6.20 1.15 8.58
C GLU A 82 6.03 1.23 7.07
N LEU A 83 5.68 0.10 6.48
CA LEU A 83 5.34 -0.03 5.07
C LEU A 83 3.85 -0.33 4.97
N ILE A 84 3.07 0.61 4.46
CA ILE A 84 1.62 0.53 4.44
C ILE A 84 1.14 0.39 3.00
N ALA A 85 0.32 -0.61 2.73
CA ALA A 85 -0.27 -0.80 1.42
C ALA A 85 -1.21 0.36 1.06
N ILE A 86 -0.98 0.97 -0.10
CA ILE A 86 -1.85 2.00 -0.67
C ILE A 86 -2.67 1.40 -1.82
N ASN A 87 -2.06 0.50 -2.60
CA ASN A 87 -2.70 -0.17 -3.72
C ASN A 87 -2.20 -1.60 -3.82
N GLY A 88 -3.04 -2.49 -4.36
CA GLY A 88 -2.70 -3.88 -4.57
C GLY A 88 -2.92 -4.77 -3.34
N HIS A 89 -3.88 -4.41 -2.47
CA HIS A 89 -4.17 -5.14 -1.23
C HIS A 89 -4.48 -6.62 -1.47
N ARG A 90 -5.30 -6.95 -2.48
CA ARG A 90 -5.63 -8.33 -2.84
C ARG A 90 -4.39 -9.09 -3.30
N ARG A 91 -3.51 -8.45 -4.09
CA ARG A 91 -2.23 -9.03 -4.54
C ARG A 91 -1.27 -9.26 -3.39
N ILE A 92 -1.17 -8.32 -2.47
CA ILE A 92 -0.34 -8.46 -1.27
C ILE A 92 -0.86 -9.58 -0.37
N LEU A 93 -2.18 -9.66 -0.17
CA LEU A 93 -2.78 -10.72 0.64
C LEU A 93 -2.54 -12.10 0.01
N ALA A 94 -2.79 -12.25 -1.29
CA ALA A 94 -2.53 -13.49 -2.02
C ALA A 94 -1.05 -13.89 -1.95
N ALA A 95 -0.13 -12.94 -2.09
CA ALA A 95 1.30 -13.19 -1.96
C ALA A 95 1.69 -13.66 -0.55
N LYS A 96 1.06 -13.10 0.50
CA LYS A 96 1.25 -13.57 1.89
C LYS A 96 0.77 -15.01 2.07
N GLU A 97 -0.43 -15.32 1.57
CA GLU A 97 -1.02 -16.66 1.66
C GLU A 97 -0.22 -17.71 0.86
N LEU A 98 0.39 -17.32 -0.25
CA LEU A 98 1.25 -18.17 -1.07
C LEU A 98 2.68 -18.29 -0.53
N GLY A 99 3.05 -17.55 0.51
CA GLY A 99 4.40 -17.55 1.07
C GLY A 99 5.45 -16.96 0.12
N ILE A 100 5.07 -16.05 -0.77
CA ILE A 100 6.00 -15.39 -1.69
C ILE A 100 6.94 -14.48 -0.91
N GLU A 101 8.25 -14.69 -1.06
CA GLU A 101 9.25 -13.95 -0.28
C GLU A 101 9.48 -12.51 -0.76
N LYS A 102 9.25 -12.24 -2.04
CA LYS A 102 9.55 -10.93 -2.65
C LYS A 102 8.51 -10.56 -3.69
N ILE A 103 7.96 -9.37 -3.56
CA ILE A 103 7.06 -8.78 -4.55
C ILE A 103 7.57 -7.41 -5.00
N LEU A 104 7.21 -7.06 -6.22
CA LEU A 104 7.57 -5.79 -6.82
C LEU A 104 6.69 -4.67 -6.28
N CYS A 105 7.31 -3.64 -5.69
CA CYS A 105 6.62 -2.52 -5.07
C CYS A 105 7.15 -1.19 -5.62
N VAL A 106 6.28 -0.19 -5.68
CA VAL A 106 6.68 1.21 -5.80
C VAL A 106 6.55 1.85 -4.43
N ILE A 107 7.65 2.36 -3.91
CA ILE A 107 7.68 2.99 -2.60
C ILE A 107 7.33 4.47 -2.77
N LYS A 108 6.34 4.94 -2.03
CA LYS A 108 5.92 6.35 -1.95
C LYS A 108 6.16 6.86 -0.55
N LYS A 109 6.49 8.15 -0.47
CA LYS A 109 6.50 8.88 0.80
C LYS A 109 5.62 10.10 0.65
N TYR A 110 4.60 10.19 1.48
CA TYR A 110 3.70 11.33 1.51
C TYR A 110 4.09 12.30 2.63
N THR A 111 3.69 13.55 2.50
CA THR A 111 3.78 14.47 3.63
C THR A 111 2.81 14.02 4.73
N GLU A 112 3.12 14.33 5.97
CA GLU A 112 2.24 14.01 7.10
C GLU A 112 0.82 14.59 6.92
N LYS A 113 0.74 15.80 6.34
CA LYS A 113 -0.54 16.43 6.00
C LYS A 113 -1.34 15.61 4.97
N HIS A 114 -0.67 15.11 3.93
CA HIS A 114 -1.30 14.29 2.89
C HIS A 114 -1.78 12.94 3.46
N SER A 115 -0.94 12.28 4.26
CA SER A 115 -1.29 11.00 4.89
C SER A 115 -2.48 11.15 5.84
N ARG A 116 -2.53 12.21 6.64
CA ARG A 116 -3.67 12.51 7.54
C ARG A 116 -4.96 12.79 6.77
N LEU A 117 -4.87 13.57 5.70
CA LEU A 117 -6.02 13.86 4.84
C LEU A 117 -6.57 12.60 4.19
N LEU A 118 -5.70 11.78 3.63
CA LEU A 118 -6.06 10.50 3.01
C LEU A 118 -6.71 9.55 4.03
N HIS A 119 -6.10 9.41 5.21
CA HIS A 119 -6.63 8.56 6.27
C HIS A 119 -8.03 9.02 6.72
N GLY A 120 -8.21 10.29 7.01
CA GLY A 120 -9.51 10.83 7.42
C GLY A 120 -10.59 10.68 6.32
N LEU A 121 -10.22 10.87 5.05
CA LEU A 121 -11.13 10.70 3.93
C LEU A 121 -11.56 9.23 3.76
N THR A 122 -10.61 8.30 3.80
CA THR A 122 -10.90 6.87 3.66
C THR A 122 -11.70 6.34 4.85
N GLU A 123 -11.39 6.77 6.07
CA GLU A 123 -12.16 6.43 7.26
C GLU A 123 -13.62 6.90 7.15
N ASN A 124 -13.83 8.14 6.72
CA ASN A 124 -15.17 8.68 6.53
C ASN A 124 -15.96 7.90 5.46
N LEU A 125 -15.32 7.53 4.35
CA LEU A 125 -15.95 6.77 3.27
C LEU A 125 -16.27 5.32 3.62
N LEU A 126 -15.73 4.79 4.71
CA LEU A 126 -16.05 3.44 5.22
C LEU A 126 -17.30 3.41 6.10
N ARG A 127 -17.89 4.57 6.41
CA ARG A 127 -19.16 4.60 7.15
C ARG A 127 -20.30 4.03 6.31
N THR A 128 -21.22 3.35 6.97
CA THR A 128 -22.34 2.64 6.31
C THR A 128 -23.55 3.50 5.98
N ASP A 129 -23.60 4.72 6.52
CA ASP A 129 -24.74 5.64 6.49
C ASP A 129 -24.52 6.85 5.56
N LEU A 130 -23.59 6.75 4.60
CA LEU A 130 -23.29 7.84 3.68
C LEU A 130 -24.34 7.95 2.55
N ASP A 131 -24.70 9.18 2.24
CA ASP A 131 -25.46 9.50 1.03
C ASP A 131 -24.59 9.23 -0.21
N PRO A 132 -25.16 8.75 -1.33
CA PRO A 132 -24.42 8.56 -2.58
C PRO A 132 -23.69 9.82 -3.07
N LEU A 133 -24.20 11.00 -2.75
CA LEU A 133 -23.54 12.26 -3.10
C LEU A 133 -22.27 12.48 -2.28
N ASP A 134 -22.32 12.21 -0.97
CA ASP A 134 -21.15 12.29 -0.09
C ASP A 134 -20.05 11.30 -0.53
N VAL A 135 -20.46 10.10 -0.95
CA VAL A 135 -19.55 9.09 -1.50
C VAL A 135 -18.91 9.59 -2.79
N SER A 136 -19.71 10.20 -3.67
CA SER A 136 -19.25 10.76 -4.93
C SER A 136 -18.20 11.85 -4.72
N GLU A 137 -18.47 12.82 -3.85
CA GLU A 137 -17.50 13.86 -3.48
C GLU A 137 -16.23 13.27 -2.85
N GLY A 138 -16.38 12.26 -2.00
CA GLY A 138 -15.24 11.56 -1.42
C GLY A 138 -14.37 10.87 -2.46
N TYR A 139 -14.97 10.19 -3.43
CA TYR A 139 -14.23 9.56 -4.53
C TYR A 139 -13.56 10.59 -5.44
N ALA A 140 -14.23 11.71 -5.71
CA ALA A 140 -13.62 12.83 -6.47
C ALA A 140 -12.35 13.35 -5.77
N LYS A 141 -12.40 13.53 -4.46
CA LYS A 141 -11.22 13.93 -3.67
C LYS A 141 -10.10 12.89 -3.70
N LEU A 142 -10.42 11.61 -3.68
CA LEU A 142 -9.41 10.55 -3.84
C LEU A 142 -8.73 10.60 -5.21
N LEU A 143 -9.50 10.87 -6.28
CA LEU A 143 -8.94 11.06 -7.63
C LEU A 143 -8.00 12.27 -7.69
N GLU A 144 -8.36 13.39 -7.06
CA GLU A 144 -7.50 14.58 -6.94
C GLU A 144 -6.19 14.27 -6.18
N LEU A 145 -6.24 13.36 -5.21
CA LEU A 145 -5.07 12.87 -4.48
C LEU A 145 -4.24 11.83 -5.26
N GLY A 146 -4.61 11.56 -6.52
CA GLY A 146 -3.87 10.69 -7.42
C GLY A 146 -4.31 9.22 -7.41
N TRP A 147 -5.42 8.90 -6.74
CA TRP A 147 -6.01 7.57 -6.82
C TRP A 147 -6.67 7.37 -8.20
N ARG A 148 -6.78 6.12 -8.62
CA ARG A 148 -7.53 5.73 -9.81
C ARG A 148 -8.83 5.04 -9.39
N ALA A 149 -9.80 4.98 -10.29
CA ALA A 149 -11.07 4.30 -10.02
C ALA A 149 -10.87 2.82 -9.62
N GLU A 150 -9.88 2.15 -10.23
CA GLU A 150 -9.52 0.78 -9.90
C GLU A 150 -9.01 0.66 -8.46
N ASN A 151 -8.24 1.64 -7.98
CA ASN A 151 -7.75 1.67 -6.60
C ASN A 151 -8.89 1.85 -5.60
N ILE A 152 -9.86 2.72 -5.92
CA ILE A 152 -11.06 2.96 -5.12
C ILE A 152 -11.89 1.67 -5.06
N SER A 153 -12.14 1.04 -6.21
CA SER A 153 -12.87 -0.23 -6.33
C SER A 153 -12.24 -1.30 -5.43
N GLU A 154 -10.93 -1.50 -5.55
CA GLU A 154 -10.18 -2.50 -4.77
C GLU A 154 -10.20 -2.19 -3.27
N TYR A 155 -9.95 -0.92 -2.89
CA TYR A 155 -9.85 -0.52 -1.50
C TYR A 155 -11.18 -0.62 -0.74
N PHE A 156 -12.27 -0.18 -1.37
CA PHE A 156 -13.60 -0.18 -0.75
C PHE A 156 -14.41 -1.45 -1.03
N GLY A 157 -13.87 -2.42 -1.79
CA GLY A 157 -14.57 -3.65 -2.15
C GLY A 157 -15.83 -3.39 -2.98
N LYS A 158 -15.82 -2.37 -3.85
CA LYS A 158 -16.95 -1.99 -4.70
C LYS A 158 -16.69 -2.40 -6.15
N ASP A 159 -17.75 -2.76 -6.86
CA ASP A 159 -17.65 -3.00 -8.29
C ASP A 159 -17.12 -1.76 -9.03
N LEU A 160 -16.27 -1.97 -10.03
CA LEU A 160 -15.64 -0.88 -10.76
C LEU A 160 -16.64 -0.01 -11.53
N ASN A 161 -17.69 -0.63 -12.10
CA ASN A 161 -18.75 0.11 -12.78
C ASN A 161 -19.54 0.96 -11.79
N TYR A 162 -19.78 0.46 -10.58
CA TYR A 162 -20.39 1.23 -9.50
C TYR A 162 -19.53 2.46 -9.17
N VAL A 163 -18.22 2.29 -9.02
CA VAL A 163 -17.29 3.40 -8.76
C VAL A 163 -17.35 4.45 -9.86
N TYR A 164 -17.32 4.04 -11.14
CA TYR A 164 -17.47 4.95 -12.27
C TYR A 164 -18.83 5.67 -12.29
N CYS A 165 -19.90 4.99 -11.93
CA CYS A 165 -21.24 5.61 -11.84
C CYS A 165 -21.27 6.66 -10.73
N ILE A 166 -20.73 6.35 -9.56
CA ILE A 166 -20.70 7.27 -8.42
C ILE A 166 -19.84 8.50 -8.71
N ILE A 167 -18.65 8.34 -9.28
CA ILE A 167 -17.78 9.46 -9.65
C ILE A 167 -18.47 10.47 -10.60
N LYS A 168 -19.36 9.99 -11.46
CA LYS A 168 -20.10 10.87 -12.38
C LYS A 168 -21.17 11.72 -11.72
N LEU A 169 -21.50 11.48 -10.45
CA LEU A 169 -22.48 12.29 -9.71
C LEU A 169 -21.86 13.56 -9.11
N ALA A 170 -20.52 13.61 -8.95
CA ALA A 170 -19.78 14.79 -8.51
C ALA A 170 -19.50 15.72 -9.70
#